data_d1ea85c2bf199c7e9fe24c0b466d1282
#
_entry.id   d1ea85c2bf199c7e9fe24c0b466d1282
#
_cell.length_a   1.000
_cell.length_b   1.000
_cell.length_c   1.000
_cell.angle_alpha   90.00
_cell.angle_beta   90.00
_cell.angle_gamma   90.00
#
_symmetry.space_group_name_H-M   'P 1'
#
loop_
_entity.id
_entity.type
_entity.pdbx_description
1 polymer ?
#
loop_
_entity_poly.entity_id
_entity_poly.type
_entity_poly.pdbx_seq_one_letter_code
_entity_poly.pdbx_strand_id
1 'polypeptide(L)'
;QTCALPISTFLKRVEAEACYNIRRLRNHASLAMWCGNNEILEALKYWGFDKNFPPEIYQEMFRGYDKLFHQLLPAKVKELDADRFYIHSSPYFANWGRPESWGIGDSHNWGVWYGQKTFESLDTDLPRFMSEFGFQSFPELKTISTFAAPEDYQIESEVMNAHQKSSIGNALIRTYMERDYIIPEKFEDFVYVGLVLQGQGMRHGLEAHRRNRPYCM
;
A
#
# COMPACT_ATOMS: atom_id res chain seq x y z
N GLN A 1 -13.48 1.87 -20.65
CA GLN A 1 -13.98 0.92 -19.64
C GLN A 1 -14.77 1.73 -18.64
N THR A 2 -16.08 1.59 -18.65
CA THR A 2 -16.98 2.18 -17.68
C THR A 2 -16.57 1.69 -16.30
N CYS A 3 -16.16 2.63 -15.42
CA CYS A 3 -15.99 2.36 -14.02
C CYS A 3 -17.28 1.68 -13.53
N ALA A 4 -17.21 0.42 -13.10
CA ALA A 4 -18.37 -0.34 -12.71
C ALA A 4 -18.97 0.32 -11.47
N LEU A 5 -20.00 1.14 -11.69
CA LEU A 5 -20.84 1.64 -10.61
C LEU A 5 -21.37 0.43 -9.82
N PRO A 6 -21.48 0.51 -8.49
CA PRO A 6 -21.94 -0.61 -7.69
C PRO A 6 -23.40 -0.93 -8.06
N ILE A 7 -23.55 -1.79 -9.04
CA ILE A 7 -24.86 -2.38 -9.35
C ILE A 7 -25.25 -3.33 -8.21
N SER A 8 -26.52 -3.55 -8.03
CA SER A 8 -27.07 -4.38 -6.94
C SER A 8 -26.39 -5.76 -6.83
N THR A 9 -26.04 -6.37 -7.96
CA THR A 9 -25.33 -7.66 -8.03
C THR A 9 -23.90 -7.58 -7.48
N PHE A 10 -23.15 -6.50 -7.77
CA PHE A 10 -21.82 -6.27 -7.23
C PHE A 10 -21.87 -6.12 -5.71
N LEU A 11 -22.76 -5.27 -5.18
CA LEU A 11 -22.93 -5.09 -3.74
C LEU A 11 -23.28 -6.39 -3.02
N LYS A 12 -24.16 -7.22 -3.59
CA LYS A 12 -24.50 -8.54 -3.03
C LYS A 12 -23.28 -9.49 -2.97
N ARG A 13 -22.40 -9.46 -4.00
CA ARG A 13 -21.17 -10.26 -3.99
C ARG A 13 -20.20 -9.78 -2.93
N VAL A 14 -20.00 -8.46 -2.82
CA VAL A 14 -19.16 -7.86 -1.76
C VAL A 14 -19.72 -8.20 -0.37
N GLU A 15 -21.02 -8.10 -0.18
CA GLU A 15 -21.70 -8.49 1.08
C GLU A 15 -21.42 -9.95 1.43
N ALA A 16 -21.62 -10.86 0.49
CA ALA A 16 -21.38 -12.29 0.70
C ALA A 16 -19.93 -12.59 1.08
N GLU A 17 -18.97 -11.99 0.37
CA GLU A 17 -17.54 -12.14 0.65
C GLU A 17 -17.15 -11.53 1.99
N ALA A 18 -17.63 -10.33 2.30
CA ALA A 18 -17.39 -9.69 3.58
C ALA A 18 -17.92 -10.54 4.74
N CYS A 19 -19.17 -11.02 4.65
CA CYS A 19 -19.78 -11.89 5.66
C CYS A 19 -18.98 -13.19 5.85
N TYR A 20 -18.50 -13.80 4.77
CA TYR A 20 -17.66 -14.99 4.85
C TYR A 20 -16.35 -14.71 5.59
N ASN A 21 -15.62 -13.64 5.19
CA ASN A 21 -14.33 -13.31 5.79
C ASN A 21 -14.46 -12.84 7.25
N ILE A 22 -15.48 -12.08 7.60
CA ILE A 22 -15.73 -11.65 8.99
C ILE A 22 -15.94 -12.91 9.86
N ARG A 23 -16.83 -13.84 9.48
CA ARG A 23 -17.06 -15.07 10.24
C ARG A 23 -15.82 -15.92 10.37
N ARG A 24 -15.01 -16.01 9.33
CA ARG A 24 -13.78 -16.80 9.30
C ARG A 24 -12.69 -16.22 10.22
N LEU A 25 -12.57 -14.89 10.29
CA LEU A 25 -11.43 -14.22 10.91
C LEU A 25 -11.72 -13.65 12.30
N ARG A 26 -12.96 -13.35 12.64
CA ARG A 26 -13.34 -12.64 13.88
C ARG A 26 -12.84 -13.29 15.18
N ASN A 27 -12.59 -14.61 15.19
CA ASN A 27 -12.14 -15.32 16.38
C ASN A 27 -10.62 -15.32 16.56
N HIS A 28 -9.85 -14.71 15.62
CA HIS A 28 -8.41 -14.61 15.77
C HIS A 28 -8.03 -13.48 16.74
N ALA A 29 -7.28 -13.82 17.78
CA ALA A 29 -6.84 -12.85 18.80
C ALA A 29 -5.96 -11.72 18.24
N SER A 30 -5.25 -11.97 17.13
CA SER A 30 -4.39 -10.98 16.45
C SER A 30 -5.17 -9.98 15.60
N LEU A 31 -6.46 -10.20 15.33
CA LEU A 31 -7.27 -9.27 14.56
C LEU A 31 -7.63 -8.05 15.42
N ALA A 32 -7.02 -6.91 15.14
CA ALA A 32 -7.23 -5.67 15.91
C ALA A 32 -8.46 -4.90 15.44
N MET A 33 -8.66 -4.78 14.12
CA MET A 33 -9.72 -3.96 13.53
C MET A 33 -10.06 -4.42 12.12
N TRP A 34 -11.19 -3.96 11.60
CA TRP A 34 -11.60 -4.10 10.22
C TRP A 34 -11.34 -2.80 9.44
N CYS A 35 -10.80 -2.92 8.23
CA CYS A 35 -10.59 -1.80 7.32
C CYS A 35 -11.36 -2.04 6.03
N GLY A 36 -12.10 -1.01 5.57
CA GLY A 36 -12.94 -1.11 4.39
C GLY A 36 -12.18 -1.16 3.07
N ASN A 37 -11.16 -0.30 2.94
CA ASN A 37 -10.35 -0.25 1.73
C ASN A 37 -8.96 0.34 1.97
N ASN A 38 -8.07 0.12 0.99
CA ASN A 38 -6.78 0.76 0.89
C ASN A 38 -6.84 1.92 -0.10
N GLU A 39 -6.60 3.14 0.39
CA GLU A 39 -6.38 4.38 -0.37
C GLU A 39 -7.49 4.84 -1.35
N ILE A 40 -8.68 4.21 -1.38
CA ILE A 40 -9.73 4.64 -2.32
C ILE A 40 -10.18 6.06 -2.04
N LEU A 41 -10.37 6.44 -0.77
CA LEU A 41 -10.73 7.82 -0.42
C LEU A 41 -9.61 8.81 -0.72
N GLU A 42 -8.37 8.40 -0.50
CA GLU A 42 -7.17 9.16 -0.84
C GLU A 42 -7.11 9.43 -2.35
N ALA A 43 -7.31 8.38 -3.16
CA ALA A 43 -7.36 8.49 -4.61
C ALA A 43 -8.46 9.44 -5.08
N LEU A 44 -9.69 9.27 -4.57
CA LEU A 44 -10.82 10.11 -4.94
C LEU A 44 -10.57 11.59 -4.66
N LYS A 45 -9.92 11.91 -3.53
CA LYS A 45 -9.73 13.30 -3.10
C LYS A 45 -8.47 13.97 -3.67
N TYR A 46 -7.38 13.20 -3.86
CA TYR A 46 -6.06 13.81 -4.03
C TYR A 46 -5.30 13.34 -5.28
N TRP A 47 -5.78 12.30 -6.00
CA TRP A 47 -5.08 11.79 -7.19
C TRP A 47 -5.63 12.37 -8.51
N GLY A 48 -6.35 13.48 -8.44
CA GLY A 48 -6.81 14.21 -9.61
C GLY A 48 -8.02 13.60 -10.32
N PHE A 49 -8.80 12.77 -9.66
CA PHE A 49 -10.01 12.17 -10.23
C PHE A 49 -11.05 13.22 -10.58
N ASP A 50 -11.12 14.31 -9.81
CA ASP A 50 -11.95 15.49 -10.09
C ASP A 50 -11.64 16.16 -11.43
N LYS A 51 -10.39 16.01 -11.92
CA LYS A 51 -9.92 16.56 -13.21
C LYS A 51 -9.99 15.54 -14.34
N ASN A 52 -9.91 14.25 -14.01
CA ASN A 52 -9.80 13.16 -14.98
C ASN A 52 -11.16 12.57 -15.38
N PHE A 53 -12.22 12.83 -14.61
CA PHE A 53 -13.56 12.31 -14.86
C PHE A 53 -14.59 13.43 -14.94
N PRO A 54 -15.67 13.27 -15.75
CA PRO A 54 -16.81 14.18 -15.75
C PRO A 54 -17.39 14.35 -14.33
N PRO A 55 -17.89 15.55 -13.96
CA PRO A 55 -18.38 15.84 -12.62
C PRO A 55 -19.46 14.86 -12.11
N GLU A 56 -20.36 14.43 -12.99
CA GLU A 56 -21.42 13.47 -12.66
C GLU A 56 -20.86 12.09 -12.33
N ILE A 57 -19.82 11.63 -13.04
CA ILE A 57 -19.14 10.37 -12.77
C ILE A 57 -18.36 10.46 -11.45
N TYR A 58 -17.64 11.56 -11.25
CA TYR A 58 -16.91 11.81 -10.01
C TYR A 58 -17.84 11.81 -8.78
N GLN A 59 -18.99 12.46 -8.85
CA GLN A 59 -20.01 12.42 -7.80
C GLN A 59 -20.58 11.02 -7.58
N GLU A 60 -20.77 10.24 -8.66
CA GLU A 60 -21.26 8.86 -8.55
C GLU A 60 -20.24 7.95 -7.85
N MET A 61 -18.93 8.17 -8.08
CA MET A 61 -17.89 7.46 -7.32
C MET A 61 -18.01 7.69 -5.81
N PHE A 62 -18.28 8.92 -5.35
CA PHE A 62 -18.51 9.20 -3.94
C PHE A 62 -19.80 8.57 -3.40
N ARG A 63 -20.88 8.57 -4.19
CA ARG A 63 -22.12 7.85 -3.79
C ARG A 63 -21.88 6.35 -3.67
N GLY A 64 -21.10 5.76 -4.58
CA GLY A 64 -20.68 4.35 -4.52
C GLY A 64 -19.81 4.06 -3.31
N TYR A 65 -18.84 4.95 -3.03
CA TYR A 65 -17.98 4.88 -1.86
C TYR A 65 -18.80 4.88 -0.56
N ASP A 66 -19.71 5.83 -0.40
CA ASP A 66 -20.55 5.95 0.76
C ASP A 66 -21.41 4.69 1.00
N LYS A 67 -22.05 4.21 -0.06
CA LYS A 67 -22.88 2.99 -0.02
C LYS A 67 -22.10 1.76 0.45
N LEU A 68 -20.86 1.61 -0.03
CA LEU A 68 -20.06 0.43 0.26
C LEU A 68 -19.36 0.57 1.62
N PHE A 69 -18.60 1.65 1.82
CA PHE A 69 -17.65 1.77 2.94
C PHE A 69 -18.24 2.44 4.18
N HIS A 70 -19.33 3.25 4.06
CA HIS A 70 -20.00 3.86 5.18
C HIS A 70 -21.33 3.18 5.56
N GLN A 71 -21.92 2.37 4.67
CA GLN A 71 -23.21 1.74 4.95
C GLN A 71 -23.11 0.23 4.99
N LEU A 72 -22.79 -0.44 3.86
CA LEU A 72 -22.85 -1.90 3.75
C LEU A 72 -21.82 -2.60 4.66
N LEU A 73 -20.54 -2.28 4.51
CA LEU A 73 -19.47 -2.98 5.24
C LEU A 73 -19.56 -2.75 6.76
N PRO A 74 -19.70 -1.52 7.29
CA PRO A 74 -19.84 -1.33 8.73
C PRO A 74 -21.10 -1.98 9.29
N ALA A 75 -22.21 -2.04 8.54
CA ALA A 75 -23.40 -2.76 8.96
C ALA A 75 -23.13 -4.26 9.15
N LYS A 76 -22.36 -4.88 8.23
CA LYS A 76 -21.99 -6.30 8.33
C LYS A 76 -20.96 -6.57 9.43
N VAL A 77 -20.02 -5.68 9.65
CA VAL A 77 -19.11 -5.76 10.81
C VAL A 77 -19.93 -5.68 12.11
N LYS A 78 -20.81 -4.70 12.23
CA LYS A 78 -21.68 -4.57 13.41
C LYS A 78 -22.58 -5.78 13.67
N GLU A 79 -23.07 -6.41 12.59
CA GLU A 79 -23.90 -7.64 12.69
C GLU A 79 -23.10 -8.86 13.15
N LEU A 80 -21.86 -9.01 12.68
CA LEU A 80 -21.11 -10.25 12.78
C LEU A 80 -19.93 -10.22 13.76
N ASP A 81 -19.43 -9.02 14.11
CA ASP A 81 -18.27 -8.79 15.00
C ASP A 81 -18.40 -7.41 15.67
N ALA A 82 -19.47 -7.21 16.43
CA ALA A 82 -19.94 -5.91 16.95
C ALA A 82 -18.92 -5.18 17.83
N ASP A 83 -18.08 -5.93 18.53
CA ASP A 83 -17.10 -5.38 19.49
C ASP A 83 -15.80 -4.92 18.83
N ARG A 84 -15.63 -5.23 17.53
CA ARG A 84 -14.41 -4.90 16.83
C ARG A 84 -14.55 -3.58 16.06
N PHE A 85 -13.51 -2.78 16.15
CA PHE A 85 -13.45 -1.49 15.49
C PHE A 85 -13.44 -1.62 13.96
N TYR A 86 -14.11 -0.68 13.27
CA TYR A 86 -14.11 -0.57 11.82
C TYR A 86 -13.70 0.84 11.40
N ILE A 87 -12.78 0.92 10.42
CA ILE A 87 -12.48 2.15 9.70
C ILE A 87 -12.84 1.98 8.22
N HIS A 88 -13.34 3.04 7.61
CA HIS A 88 -13.79 2.96 6.23
C HIS A 88 -12.66 2.94 5.22
N SER A 89 -11.49 3.51 5.53
CA SER A 89 -10.30 3.59 4.65
C SER A 89 -9.02 3.57 5.46
N SER A 90 -7.96 2.99 4.91
CA SER A 90 -6.58 3.18 5.31
C SER A 90 -5.83 3.89 4.16
N PRO A 91 -5.15 5.02 4.40
CA PRO A 91 -5.10 5.71 5.68
C PRO A 91 -6.48 6.30 6.01
N TYR A 92 -6.77 6.40 7.32
CA TYR A 92 -8.01 7.03 7.77
C TYR A 92 -8.02 8.53 7.44
N PHE A 93 -6.91 9.21 7.69
CA PHE A 93 -6.76 10.64 7.45
C PHE A 93 -5.33 11.05 7.12
N ALA A 94 -4.33 10.45 7.75
CA ALA A 94 -2.92 10.85 7.66
C ALA A 94 -2.21 10.28 6.43
N ASN A 95 -1.41 11.11 5.78
CA ASN A 95 -0.59 10.72 4.63
C ASN A 95 0.74 11.46 4.65
N TRP A 96 1.80 10.86 4.09
CA TRP A 96 3.15 11.44 4.04
C TRP A 96 3.22 12.81 3.36
N GLY A 97 2.31 13.11 2.43
CA GLY A 97 2.18 14.42 1.80
C GLY A 97 1.49 15.49 2.67
N ARG A 98 0.99 15.12 3.85
CA ARG A 98 0.26 15.98 4.78
C ARG A 98 0.72 15.78 6.23
N PRO A 99 1.98 16.21 6.57
CA PRO A 99 2.56 15.97 7.90
C PRO A 99 1.70 16.49 9.08
N GLU A 100 0.93 17.55 8.86
CA GLU A 100 -0.01 18.11 9.84
C GLU A 100 -1.12 17.12 10.27
N SER A 101 -1.36 16.08 9.47
CA SER A 101 -2.37 15.06 9.76
C SER A 101 -1.85 13.85 10.56
N TRP A 102 -0.54 13.70 10.75
CA TRP A 102 0.08 12.49 11.30
C TRP A 102 -0.32 12.13 12.73
N GLY A 103 -0.86 13.08 13.48
CA GLY A 103 -1.40 12.84 14.83
C GLY A 103 -2.75 12.11 14.86
N ILE A 104 -3.38 11.84 13.73
CA ILE A 104 -4.76 11.36 13.63
C ILE A 104 -4.82 10.06 12.82
N GLY A 105 -5.22 8.98 13.48
CA GLY A 105 -5.42 7.67 12.85
C GLY A 105 -4.11 7.02 12.39
N ASP A 106 -4.23 6.20 11.37
CA ASP A 106 -3.11 5.56 10.69
C ASP A 106 -2.57 6.42 9.54
N SER A 107 -1.34 6.13 9.11
CA SER A 107 -0.68 6.87 8.04
C SER A 107 0.00 5.93 7.06
N HIS A 108 -0.09 6.29 5.78
CA HIS A 108 0.73 5.74 4.72
C HIS A 108 1.90 6.68 4.44
N ASN A 109 3.13 6.18 4.57
CA ASN A 109 4.35 6.96 4.33
C ASN A 109 5.16 6.40 3.17
N TRP A 110 5.01 7.02 1.99
CA TRP A 110 5.78 6.78 0.79
C TRP A 110 6.78 7.91 0.50
N GLY A 111 7.15 8.68 1.52
CA GLY A 111 8.23 9.66 1.46
C GLY A 111 9.55 9.02 1.05
N VAL A 112 9.90 7.88 1.67
CA VAL A 112 10.82 6.91 1.09
C VAL A 112 10.10 6.25 -0.10
N TRP A 113 10.80 5.94 -1.15
CA TRP A 113 10.34 5.43 -2.42
C TRP A 113 9.78 6.55 -3.32
N TYR A 114 8.48 6.80 -3.41
CA TYR A 114 7.90 7.80 -4.32
C TYR A 114 8.40 9.22 -4.05
N GLY A 115 8.56 9.60 -2.79
CA GLY A 115 9.09 10.91 -2.41
C GLY A 115 10.61 11.02 -2.47
N GLN A 116 11.31 9.92 -2.76
CA GLN A 116 12.76 9.82 -2.87
C GLN A 116 13.53 10.35 -1.64
N LYS A 117 12.88 10.41 -0.47
CA LYS A 117 13.55 10.71 0.79
C LYS A 117 14.54 9.58 1.15
N THR A 118 15.53 9.89 1.95
CA THR A 118 16.47 8.87 2.48
C THR A 118 15.80 8.03 3.57
N PHE A 119 16.39 6.90 3.93
CA PHE A 119 15.84 6.04 5.01
C PHE A 119 15.84 6.76 6.37
N GLU A 120 16.79 7.66 6.62
CA GLU A 120 16.86 8.46 7.84
C GLU A 120 15.64 9.37 8.05
N SER A 121 14.91 9.71 6.97
CA SER A 121 13.67 10.48 7.12
C SER A 121 12.62 9.74 7.95
N LEU A 122 12.67 8.42 8.02
CA LEU A 122 11.80 7.61 8.87
C LEU A 122 12.05 7.81 10.37
N ASP A 123 13.19 8.37 10.77
CA ASP A 123 13.46 8.72 12.17
C ASP A 123 12.66 9.95 12.64
N THR A 124 12.24 10.80 11.72
CA THR A 124 11.52 12.06 11.99
C THR A 124 10.07 12.05 11.50
N ASP A 125 9.80 11.29 10.45
CA ASP A 125 8.47 11.16 9.83
C ASP A 125 7.62 10.17 10.65
N LEU A 126 7.18 10.56 11.86
CA LEU A 126 6.58 9.69 12.87
C LEU A 126 5.08 9.95 13.06
N PRO A 127 4.20 9.21 12.39
CA PRO A 127 2.76 9.26 12.65
C PRO A 127 2.38 8.47 13.90
N ARG A 128 1.11 8.55 14.31
CA ARG A 128 0.57 7.78 15.46
C ARG A 128 0.57 6.27 15.21
N PHE A 129 0.24 5.86 13.99
CA PHE A 129 0.24 4.47 13.56
C PHE A 129 0.72 4.40 12.10
N MET A 130 1.84 3.75 11.88
CA MET A 130 2.37 3.54 10.54
C MET A 130 1.78 2.26 9.96
N SER A 131 0.65 2.37 9.27
CA SER A 131 -0.04 1.22 8.67
C SER A 131 0.59 0.78 7.35
N GLU A 132 1.28 1.70 6.65
CA GLU A 132 1.93 1.39 5.38
C GLU A 132 3.18 2.25 5.17
N PHE A 133 4.29 1.58 4.92
CA PHE A 133 5.53 2.12 4.38
C PHE A 133 6.28 1.01 3.67
N GLY A 134 7.25 1.33 2.84
CA GLY A 134 7.95 0.26 2.18
C GLY A 134 9.02 0.68 1.20
N PHE A 135 9.59 -0.34 0.57
CA PHE A 135 10.62 -0.23 -0.45
C PHE A 135 10.53 -1.45 -1.38
N GLN A 136 10.48 -1.22 -2.68
CA GLN A 136 10.40 -2.30 -3.67
C GLN A 136 11.78 -2.91 -3.91
N SER A 137 11.82 -4.23 -4.13
CA SER A 137 12.95 -4.94 -4.72
C SER A 137 12.46 -6.00 -5.70
N PHE A 138 13.39 -6.63 -6.40
CA PHE A 138 13.10 -7.83 -7.17
C PHE A 138 12.89 -9.02 -6.22
N PRO A 139 12.16 -10.07 -6.64
CA PRO A 139 12.18 -11.33 -5.94
C PRO A 139 13.58 -11.96 -6.05
N GLU A 140 13.87 -12.97 -5.23
CA GLU A 140 15.13 -13.70 -5.31
C GLU A 140 15.31 -14.40 -6.68
N LEU A 141 16.54 -14.64 -7.08
CA LEU A 141 16.87 -15.21 -8.39
C LEU A 141 16.17 -16.55 -8.67
N LYS A 142 15.99 -17.38 -7.64
CA LYS A 142 15.25 -18.64 -7.74
C LYS A 142 13.78 -18.41 -8.19
N THR A 143 13.15 -17.35 -7.74
CA THR A 143 11.81 -16.98 -8.18
C THR A 143 11.83 -16.42 -9.60
N ILE A 144 12.82 -15.56 -9.91
CA ILE A 144 12.99 -15.01 -11.27
C ILE A 144 13.14 -16.13 -12.29
N SER A 145 13.95 -17.16 -11.99
CA SER A 145 14.18 -18.31 -12.88
C SER A 145 12.93 -19.14 -13.19
N THR A 146 11.81 -18.92 -12.48
CA THR A 146 10.53 -19.58 -12.80
C THR A 146 9.76 -18.92 -13.93
N PHE A 147 10.09 -17.68 -14.31
CA PHE A 147 9.38 -16.93 -15.33
C PHE A 147 10.30 -16.23 -16.36
N ALA A 148 11.62 -16.20 -16.13
CA ALA A 148 12.61 -15.59 -17.00
C ALA A 148 13.71 -16.61 -17.33
N ALA A 149 14.15 -16.65 -18.59
CA ALA A 149 15.31 -17.44 -19.02
C ALA A 149 16.61 -16.65 -18.81
N PRO A 150 17.79 -17.29 -18.81
CA PRO A 150 19.07 -16.59 -18.61
C PRO A 150 19.34 -15.41 -19.56
N GLU A 151 18.83 -15.49 -20.79
CA GLU A 151 18.91 -14.39 -21.77
C GLU A 151 18.08 -13.14 -21.36
N ASP A 152 17.10 -13.30 -20.46
CA ASP A 152 16.26 -12.22 -19.94
C ASP A 152 16.83 -11.61 -18.64
N TYR A 153 17.98 -12.10 -18.16
CA TYR A 153 18.59 -11.61 -16.92
C TYR A 153 19.22 -10.23 -17.10
N GLN A 154 18.38 -9.26 -17.40
CA GLN A 154 18.66 -7.84 -17.52
C GLN A 154 17.47 -7.07 -16.99
N ILE A 155 17.73 -5.99 -16.24
CA ILE A 155 16.66 -5.22 -15.56
C ILE A 155 15.63 -4.66 -16.55
N GLU A 156 16.09 -4.26 -17.73
CA GLU A 156 15.30 -3.65 -18.80
C GLU A 156 14.82 -4.66 -19.85
N SER A 157 15.02 -5.98 -19.65
CA SER A 157 14.50 -6.99 -20.58
C SER A 157 12.97 -6.92 -20.66
N GLU A 158 12.40 -7.36 -21.78
CA GLU A 158 10.95 -7.37 -21.99
C GLU A 158 10.24 -8.16 -20.90
N VAL A 159 10.77 -9.33 -20.51
CA VAL A 159 10.22 -10.19 -19.47
C VAL A 159 10.26 -9.50 -18.11
N MET A 160 11.38 -8.89 -17.71
CA MET A 160 11.49 -8.20 -16.43
C MET A 160 10.59 -6.95 -16.37
N ASN A 161 10.51 -6.19 -17.47
CA ASN A 161 9.59 -5.05 -17.57
C ASN A 161 8.11 -5.48 -17.52
N ALA A 162 7.74 -6.61 -18.11
CA ALA A 162 6.38 -7.15 -18.03
C ALA A 162 5.98 -7.52 -16.59
N HIS A 163 6.95 -7.87 -15.74
CA HIS A 163 6.74 -8.18 -14.32
C HIS A 163 6.83 -6.96 -13.40
N GLN A 164 7.36 -5.82 -13.88
CA GLN A 164 7.38 -4.56 -13.13
C GLN A 164 6.07 -3.80 -13.30
N LYS A 165 5.29 -3.68 -12.22
CA LYS A 165 3.97 -3.01 -12.24
C LYS A 165 4.01 -1.54 -11.80
N SER A 166 5.15 -1.08 -11.24
CA SER A 166 5.40 0.34 -10.99
C SER A 166 6.18 0.93 -12.17
N SER A 167 5.62 1.95 -12.84
CA SER A 167 6.25 2.58 -14.01
C SER A 167 7.64 3.16 -13.75
N ILE A 168 7.96 3.44 -12.48
CA ILE A 168 9.25 4.03 -12.05
C ILE A 168 10.08 3.07 -11.19
N GLY A 169 9.59 1.84 -10.95
CA GLY A 169 10.16 0.92 -9.97
C GLY A 169 11.62 0.57 -10.22
N ASN A 170 11.98 0.17 -11.44
CA ASN A 170 13.36 -0.20 -11.78
C ASN A 170 14.33 0.98 -11.62
N ALA A 171 13.92 2.18 -12.07
CA ALA A 171 14.71 3.39 -11.92
C ALA A 171 14.92 3.77 -10.44
N LEU A 172 13.87 3.66 -9.61
CA LEU A 172 13.97 3.97 -8.19
C LEU A 172 14.85 2.98 -7.43
N ILE A 173 14.78 1.68 -7.71
CA ILE A 173 15.70 0.68 -7.11
C ILE A 173 17.15 1.09 -7.38
N ARG A 174 17.49 1.42 -8.63
CA ARG A 174 18.83 1.88 -9.02
C ARG A 174 19.20 3.18 -8.29
N THR A 175 18.34 4.18 -8.29
CA THR A 175 18.57 5.48 -7.64
C THR A 175 18.89 5.33 -6.15
N TYR A 176 18.16 4.46 -5.45
CA TYR A 176 18.44 4.21 -4.04
C TYR A 176 19.72 3.38 -3.84
N MET A 177 19.97 2.41 -4.71
CA MET A 177 21.18 1.60 -4.65
C MET A 177 22.45 2.46 -4.84
N GLU A 178 22.43 3.43 -5.76
CA GLU A 178 23.53 4.36 -6.03
C GLU A 178 23.94 5.22 -4.84
N ARG A 179 23.07 5.38 -3.84
CA ARG A 179 23.39 6.17 -2.64
C ARG A 179 24.38 5.46 -1.72
N ASP A 180 24.25 4.14 -1.61
CA ASP A 180 24.93 3.36 -0.56
C ASP A 180 25.81 2.24 -1.12
N TYR A 181 25.69 1.92 -2.42
CA TYR A 181 26.36 0.79 -3.05
C TYR A 181 26.97 1.14 -4.42
N ILE A 182 28.02 0.42 -4.76
CA ILE A 182 28.49 0.34 -6.16
C ILE A 182 27.49 -0.53 -6.91
N ILE A 183 26.96 -0.01 -8.03
CA ILE A 183 25.98 -0.75 -8.83
C ILE A 183 26.64 -1.98 -9.44
N PRO A 184 26.17 -3.19 -9.16
CA PRO A 184 26.71 -4.40 -9.75
C PRO A 184 26.43 -4.47 -11.25
N GLU A 185 27.41 -4.98 -12.00
CA GLU A 185 27.28 -5.22 -13.44
C GLU A 185 26.49 -6.49 -13.76
N LYS A 186 26.61 -7.52 -12.90
CA LYS A 186 25.90 -8.78 -13.07
C LYS A 186 24.49 -8.67 -12.53
N PHE A 187 23.53 -9.21 -13.26
CA PHE A 187 22.11 -9.18 -12.90
C PHE A 187 21.83 -9.83 -11.54
N GLU A 188 22.43 -10.99 -11.29
CA GLU A 188 22.24 -11.74 -10.04
C GLU A 188 22.74 -10.94 -8.84
N ASP A 189 23.88 -10.29 -8.97
CA ASP A 189 24.45 -9.43 -7.92
C ASP A 189 23.60 -8.17 -7.71
N PHE A 190 23.06 -7.59 -8.79
CA PHE A 190 22.12 -6.46 -8.70
C PHE A 190 20.84 -6.85 -7.95
N VAL A 191 20.26 -8.01 -8.25
CA VAL A 191 19.10 -8.55 -7.55
C VAL A 191 19.41 -8.76 -6.07
N TYR A 192 20.56 -9.36 -5.77
CA TYR A 192 20.99 -9.60 -4.38
C TYR A 192 21.17 -8.30 -3.60
N VAL A 193 21.89 -7.33 -4.15
CA VAL A 193 22.12 -6.02 -3.50
C VAL A 193 20.79 -5.27 -3.33
N GLY A 194 19.88 -5.36 -4.32
CA GLY A 194 18.53 -4.78 -4.20
C GLY A 194 17.73 -5.36 -3.04
N LEU A 195 17.82 -6.68 -2.79
CA LEU A 195 17.18 -7.34 -1.65
C LEU A 195 17.81 -6.90 -0.33
N VAL A 196 19.15 -6.78 -0.26
CA VAL A 196 19.85 -6.26 0.92
C VAL A 196 19.42 -4.82 1.22
N LEU A 197 19.38 -3.97 0.21
CA LEU A 197 18.94 -2.57 0.32
C LEU A 197 17.51 -2.48 0.86
N GLN A 198 16.57 -3.28 0.32
CA GLN A 198 15.21 -3.38 0.84
C GLN A 198 15.21 -3.79 2.32
N GLY A 199 15.97 -4.83 2.66
CA GLY A 199 16.09 -5.31 4.04
C GLY A 199 16.59 -4.24 5.00
N GLN A 200 17.57 -3.43 4.58
CA GLN A 200 18.10 -2.31 5.37
C GLN A 200 17.06 -1.21 5.57
N GLY A 201 16.37 -0.80 4.49
CA GLY A 201 15.33 0.23 4.56
C GLY A 201 14.16 -0.19 5.45
N MET A 202 13.69 -1.43 5.32
CA MET A 202 12.62 -1.97 6.17
C MET A 202 13.04 -2.07 7.63
N ARG A 203 14.26 -2.56 7.90
CA ARG A 203 14.82 -2.60 9.25
C ARG A 203 14.89 -1.22 9.87
N HIS A 204 15.41 -0.22 9.13
CA HIS A 204 15.53 1.17 9.60
C HIS A 204 14.18 1.70 10.04
N GLY A 205 13.14 1.57 9.19
CA GLY A 205 11.80 2.04 9.50
C GLY A 205 11.18 1.34 10.72
N LEU A 206 11.28 0.01 10.79
CA LEU A 206 10.78 -0.74 11.94
C LEU A 206 11.46 -0.33 13.25
N GLU A 207 12.78 -0.14 13.23
CA GLU A 207 13.54 0.31 14.41
C GLU A 207 13.17 1.75 14.78
N ALA A 208 12.99 2.66 13.83
CA ALA A 208 12.58 4.04 14.04
C ALA A 208 11.21 4.11 14.73
N HIS A 209 10.22 3.41 14.20
CA HIS A 209 8.87 3.37 14.78
C HIS A 209 8.89 2.74 16.18
N ARG A 210 9.64 1.65 16.37
CA ARG A 210 9.76 0.99 17.66
C ARG A 210 10.42 1.86 18.73
N ARG A 211 11.46 2.63 18.38
CA ARG A 211 12.12 3.58 19.32
C ARG A 211 11.16 4.66 19.81
N ASN A 212 10.15 5.01 19.02
CA ASN A 212 9.21 6.09 19.32
C ASN A 212 7.92 5.62 20.02
N ARG A 213 7.88 4.41 20.52
CA ARG A 213 6.78 3.94 21.38
C ARG A 213 6.77 4.73 22.70
N PRO A 214 5.59 5.02 23.28
CA PRO A 214 4.24 4.62 22.84
C PRO A 214 3.58 5.61 21.83
N TYR A 215 4.29 6.61 21.36
CA TYR A 215 3.70 7.60 20.44
C TYR A 215 3.38 6.97 19.08
N CYS A 216 4.35 6.30 18.46
CA CYS A 216 4.18 5.59 17.20
C CYS A 216 4.00 4.08 17.43
N MET A 217 3.03 3.48 16.74
CA MET A 217 2.77 2.04 16.76
C MET A 217 2.79 1.48 15.32
#